data_a5ec31ce145c6ffea3a32ff22448cbdd
#
_entry.id   a5ec31ce145c6ffea3a32ff22448cbdd
#
_cell.length_a   1.000
_cell.length_b   1.000
_cell.length_c   1.000
_cell.angle_alpha   90.00
_cell.angle_beta   90.00
_cell.angle_gamma   90.00
#
_symmetry.space_group_name_H-M   'P 1'
#
loop_
_entity.id
_entity.type
_entity.pdbx_description
1 polymer ?
#
loop_
_entity_poly.entity_id
_entity_poly.type
_entity_poly.pdbx_seq_one_letter_code
_entity_poly.pdbx_strand_id
1 'polypeptide(L)'
;MSTTPVRRLPLRGADLVLVAMQALWKREGVSNNTLLIVQCDGPLDPARIARALERFLGVCPWPAARLRRPFPWGPLHWAARARGPLAAPLVRHRHLSAPEALHVELEAELNTAIDPRREPPLHFSILDSVSEATGPQSALVVTWFHPLMDPRGGQNLLAHLAHLDETDGRAPWGGAPPEFATDPDPRPLKERGRLGRQSQRYMRALVPVSPVSPGTGLMNPGRVRFMQASFVGDDHGIGGVRTTREVCWRLALVGRTMADLWRRRGLPDLPFLVPVSVDLRPKGELGATFGNVLAFHFARFKPSETTDMATLTRILRDQMTDALRDGQIDASAVAMEFLKYRPLSLMLRDLPGTATRETFSFNFADLGDVPPALDKLFGRRVVNAYHAPSVLPRPGVGVFFNRCGIKNNLVVSWVEGAMNEEEVTRIVEGVREGMRWRPAR
;
A
#
# COMPACT_ATOMS: atom_id res chain seq x y z
N MET A 1 22.48 8.05 35.05
CA MET A 1 21.72 7.32 34.04
C MET A 1 21.94 8.00 32.70
N SER A 2 22.71 7.43 31.80
CA SER A 2 22.95 8.00 30.46
C SER A 2 21.65 7.89 29.65
N THR A 3 21.02 9.03 29.36
CA THR A 3 19.83 9.07 28.50
C THR A 3 20.28 8.80 27.05
N THR A 4 20.03 7.61 26.59
CA THR A 4 20.26 7.27 25.18
C THR A 4 19.49 8.24 24.27
N PRO A 5 20.12 8.87 23.28
CA PRO A 5 19.47 9.86 22.46
C PRO A 5 18.31 9.24 21.69
N VAL A 6 17.15 9.88 21.79
CA VAL A 6 15.96 9.50 20.99
C VAL A 6 16.14 10.05 19.59
N ARG A 7 16.21 9.16 18.60
CA ARG A 7 16.23 9.55 17.18
C ARG A 7 14.83 9.97 16.78
N ARG A 8 14.68 11.20 16.31
CA ARG A 8 13.42 11.74 15.77
C ARG A 8 13.44 11.64 14.25
N LEU A 9 12.44 10.99 13.71
CA LEU A 9 12.31 10.78 12.28
C LEU A 9 11.04 11.50 11.83
N PRO A 10 11.17 12.55 11.00
CA PRO A 10 10.01 13.29 10.54
C PRO A 10 9.12 12.40 9.64
N LEU A 11 7.82 12.62 9.67
CA LEU A 11 6.92 12.04 8.70
C LEU A 11 7.12 12.75 7.34
N ARG A 12 7.03 11.96 6.28
CA ARG A 12 6.94 12.51 4.92
C ARG A 12 5.55 13.08 4.66
N GLY A 13 5.43 13.85 3.60
CA GLY A 13 4.15 14.40 3.19
C GLY A 13 3.11 13.32 2.92
N ALA A 14 3.49 12.21 2.25
CA ALA A 14 2.61 11.08 2.02
C ALA A 14 2.15 10.40 3.33
N ASP A 15 3.05 10.23 4.32
CA ASP A 15 2.69 9.67 5.63
C ASP A 15 1.65 10.55 6.33
N LEU A 16 1.81 11.88 6.24
CA LEU A 16 0.87 12.84 6.84
C LEU A 16 -0.50 12.79 6.17
N VAL A 17 -0.58 12.60 4.86
CA VAL A 17 -1.84 12.39 4.14
C VAL A 17 -2.55 11.16 4.72
N LEU A 18 -1.85 10.04 4.87
CA LEU A 18 -2.41 8.80 5.42
C LEU A 18 -2.85 8.96 6.88
N VAL A 19 -2.08 9.69 7.71
CA VAL A 19 -2.47 10.02 9.09
C VAL A 19 -3.72 10.91 9.11
N ALA A 20 -3.81 11.89 8.21
CA ALA A 20 -4.96 12.76 8.12
C ALA A 20 -6.21 11.99 7.67
N MET A 21 -6.08 11.14 6.66
CA MET A 21 -7.17 10.29 6.19
C MET A 21 -7.68 9.37 7.29
N GLN A 22 -6.80 8.71 8.04
CA GLN A 22 -7.22 7.91 9.20
C GLN A 22 -7.92 8.74 10.27
N ALA A 23 -7.39 9.93 10.60
CA ALA A 23 -7.99 10.78 11.61
C ALA A 23 -9.41 11.25 11.20
N LEU A 24 -9.67 11.42 9.93
CA LEU A 24 -10.98 11.75 9.36
C LEU A 24 -12.02 10.64 9.65
N TRP A 25 -11.58 9.37 9.55
CA TRP A 25 -12.45 8.19 9.67
C TRP A 25 -12.29 7.42 11.00
N LYS A 26 -11.45 7.91 11.91
CA LYS A 26 -11.17 7.23 13.18
C LYS A 26 -12.41 6.98 14.05
N ARG A 27 -13.40 7.88 14.00
CA ARG A 27 -14.64 7.75 14.77
C ARG A 27 -15.49 6.55 14.34
N GLU A 28 -15.23 6.01 13.18
CA GLU A 28 -15.97 4.94 12.54
C GLU A 28 -15.28 3.56 12.69
N GLY A 29 -14.23 3.50 13.53
CA GLY A 29 -13.57 2.24 13.88
C GLY A 29 -12.70 1.66 12.76
N VAL A 30 -12.47 2.39 11.68
CA VAL A 30 -11.67 1.92 10.54
C VAL A 30 -10.19 1.91 10.89
N SER A 31 -9.54 0.77 10.70
CA SER A 31 -8.09 0.65 10.79
C SER A 31 -7.44 1.19 9.51
N ASN A 32 -6.18 1.61 9.61
CA ASN A 32 -5.35 1.97 8.46
C ASN A 32 -4.14 1.04 8.40
N ASN A 33 -4.42 -0.26 8.41
CA ASN A 33 -3.42 -1.29 8.35
C ASN A 33 -3.17 -1.73 6.90
N THR A 34 -1.99 -2.21 6.66
CA THR A 34 -1.62 -2.93 5.44
C THR A 34 -1.01 -4.26 5.85
N LEU A 35 -1.34 -5.31 5.13
CA LEU A 35 -0.78 -6.63 5.30
C LEU A 35 0.11 -6.97 4.11
N LEU A 36 1.28 -7.57 4.40
CA LEU A 36 2.05 -8.35 3.44
C LEU A 36 1.95 -9.80 3.89
N ILE A 37 1.32 -10.64 3.08
CA ILE A 37 1.13 -12.06 3.31
C ILE A 37 2.13 -12.82 2.46
N VAL A 38 2.99 -13.62 3.08
CA VAL A 38 3.97 -14.48 2.39
C VAL A 38 3.69 -15.93 2.74
N GLN A 39 3.27 -16.70 1.76
CA GLN A 39 2.98 -18.12 1.90
C GLN A 39 4.24 -18.95 1.60
N CYS A 40 4.59 -19.86 2.50
CA CYS A 40 5.77 -20.70 2.42
C CYS A 40 5.38 -22.19 2.29
N ASP A 41 6.28 -22.98 1.71
CA ASP A 41 6.10 -24.42 1.46
C ASP A 41 6.31 -25.32 2.71
N GLY A 42 6.39 -24.73 3.88
CA GLY A 42 6.53 -25.47 5.14
C GLY A 42 6.55 -24.56 6.35
N PRO A 43 6.62 -25.11 7.55
CA PRO A 43 6.51 -24.37 8.80
C PRO A 43 7.70 -23.41 8.98
N LEU A 44 7.40 -22.21 9.47
CA LEU A 44 8.36 -21.17 9.80
C LEU A 44 8.73 -21.24 11.29
N ASP A 45 10.01 -21.01 11.62
CA ASP A 45 10.49 -20.94 12.99
C ASP A 45 10.36 -19.49 13.53
N PRO A 46 9.48 -19.23 14.53
CA PRO A 46 9.33 -17.91 15.13
C PRO A 46 10.65 -17.35 15.71
N ALA A 47 11.51 -18.22 16.21
CA ALA A 47 12.77 -17.82 16.82
C ALA A 47 13.76 -17.25 15.79
N ARG A 48 13.76 -17.77 14.54
CA ARG A 48 14.58 -17.21 13.45
C ARG A 48 14.13 -15.79 13.11
N ILE A 49 12.83 -15.57 12.99
CA ILE A 49 12.26 -14.25 12.71
C ILE A 49 12.59 -13.27 13.82
N ALA A 50 12.41 -13.68 15.08
CA ALA A 50 12.72 -12.84 16.24
C ALA A 50 14.20 -12.44 16.28
N ARG A 51 15.12 -13.40 16.04
CA ARG A 51 16.56 -13.11 15.98
C ARG A 51 16.94 -12.15 14.85
N ALA A 52 16.39 -12.36 13.64
CA ALA A 52 16.62 -11.46 12.52
C ALA A 52 16.10 -10.05 12.81
N LEU A 53 14.92 -9.95 13.41
CA LEU A 53 14.33 -8.67 13.83
C LEU A 53 15.17 -7.97 14.90
N GLU A 54 15.66 -8.69 15.90
CA GLU A 54 16.54 -8.12 16.94
C GLU A 54 17.82 -7.55 16.33
N ARG A 55 18.45 -8.27 15.41
CA ARG A 55 19.63 -7.80 14.67
C ARG A 55 19.32 -6.56 13.85
N PHE A 56 18.18 -6.56 13.15
CA PHE A 56 17.74 -5.39 12.40
C PHE A 56 17.54 -4.17 13.30
N LEU A 57 16.88 -4.34 14.44
CA LEU A 57 16.62 -3.26 15.41
C LEU A 57 17.91 -2.69 15.99
N GLY A 58 18.98 -3.50 16.09
CA GLY A 58 20.31 -3.05 16.53
C GLY A 58 20.90 -1.98 15.61
N VAL A 59 20.57 -2.00 14.32
CA VAL A 59 21.05 -1.07 13.30
C VAL A 59 19.97 -0.03 12.94
N CYS A 60 18.75 -0.48 12.77
CA CYS A 60 17.61 0.32 12.33
C CYS A 60 16.43 0.21 13.32
N PRO A 61 16.37 1.08 14.35
CA PRO A 61 15.38 0.96 15.42
C PRO A 61 13.96 1.42 15.06
N TRP A 62 13.72 1.86 13.83
CA TRP A 62 12.44 2.43 13.41
C TRP A 62 11.24 1.45 13.46
N PRO A 63 11.38 0.10 13.29
CA PRO A 63 10.23 -0.79 13.44
C PRO A 63 9.61 -0.77 14.85
N ALA A 64 10.41 -0.36 15.85
CA ALA A 64 9.94 -0.17 17.22
C ALA A 64 9.61 1.29 17.56
N ALA A 65 9.63 2.20 16.59
CA ALA A 65 9.34 3.61 16.81
C ALA A 65 7.89 3.84 17.25
N ARG A 66 7.67 4.97 17.91
CA ARG A 66 6.34 5.43 18.33
C ARG A 66 6.02 6.77 17.70
N LEU A 67 4.78 6.94 17.31
CA LEU A 67 4.30 8.22 16.80
C LEU A 67 4.17 9.21 17.97
N ARG A 68 4.86 10.34 17.91
CA ARG A 68 4.94 11.34 18.96
C ARG A 68 4.71 12.76 18.43
N ARG A 69 4.39 13.65 19.35
CA ARG A 69 4.47 15.11 19.19
C ARG A 69 5.34 15.69 20.29
N PRO A 70 6.17 16.68 20.00
CA PRO A 70 6.98 17.34 21.04
C PRO A 70 6.11 18.14 22.01
N PHE A 71 4.97 18.64 21.54
CA PHE A 71 3.93 19.35 22.30
C PHE A 71 2.58 19.19 21.58
N PRO A 72 1.42 19.51 22.16
CA PRO A 72 0.08 19.19 21.60
C PRO A 72 -0.16 19.60 20.15
N TRP A 73 0.39 20.72 19.72
CA TRP A 73 0.29 21.23 18.33
C TRP A 73 1.57 21.09 17.52
N GLY A 74 2.59 20.42 18.06
CA GLY A 74 3.86 20.19 17.39
C GLY A 74 3.74 19.22 16.21
N PRO A 75 4.77 19.18 15.34
CA PRO A 75 4.79 18.27 14.22
C PRO A 75 4.85 16.81 14.68
N LEU A 76 4.13 15.95 13.97
CA LEU A 76 4.22 14.51 14.19
C LEU A 76 5.59 14.00 13.74
N HIS A 77 6.17 13.09 14.52
CA HIS A 77 7.41 12.40 14.19
C HIS A 77 7.41 10.99 14.76
N TRP A 78 8.18 10.12 14.16
CA TRP A 78 8.51 8.82 14.73
C TRP A 78 9.66 8.99 15.73
N ALA A 79 9.46 8.50 16.94
CA ALA A 79 10.48 8.51 18.00
C ALA A 79 11.01 7.09 18.18
N ALA A 80 12.26 6.86 17.78
CA ALA A 80 12.96 5.61 17.98
C ALA A 80 14.10 5.81 18.99
N ARG A 81 14.33 4.85 19.86
CA ARG A 81 15.47 4.84 20.77
C ARG A 81 16.65 4.13 20.10
N ALA A 82 17.82 4.75 20.13
CA ALA A 82 19.02 4.16 19.55
C ALA A 82 19.60 2.98 20.37
N ARG A 83 19.26 2.86 21.64
CA ARG A 83 19.68 1.77 22.55
C ARG A 83 18.66 1.61 23.69
N GLY A 84 18.61 0.41 24.28
CA GLY A 84 17.74 0.07 25.42
C GLY A 84 16.68 -0.96 25.03
N PRO A 85 15.94 -1.53 26.00
CA PRO A 85 14.89 -2.48 25.72
C PRO A 85 13.76 -1.76 24.98
N LEU A 86 13.83 -1.80 23.65
CA LEU A 86 12.71 -1.45 22.82
C LEU A 86 11.71 -2.59 22.94
N ALA A 87 10.45 -2.26 23.15
CA ALA A 87 9.41 -3.25 22.89
C ALA A 87 9.50 -3.59 21.41
N ALA A 88 10.17 -4.70 21.09
CA ALA A 88 10.26 -5.20 19.73
C ALA A 88 8.84 -5.41 19.15
N PRO A 89 8.68 -5.30 17.84
CA PRO A 89 7.47 -5.76 17.21
C PRO A 89 7.15 -7.19 17.62
N LEU A 90 5.90 -7.47 17.92
CA LEU A 90 5.48 -8.81 18.36
C LEU A 90 5.63 -9.81 17.21
N VAL A 91 6.17 -10.97 17.53
CA VAL A 91 6.12 -12.17 16.66
C VAL A 91 5.15 -13.13 17.29
N ARG A 92 3.99 -13.32 16.67
CA ARG A 92 2.92 -14.22 17.12
C ARG A 92 2.98 -15.49 16.32
N HIS A 93 2.64 -16.62 16.94
CA HIS A 93 2.54 -17.90 16.26
C HIS A 93 1.19 -18.52 16.59
N ARG A 94 0.46 -18.95 15.56
CA ARG A 94 -0.85 -19.59 15.71
C ARG A 94 -0.98 -20.77 14.75
N HIS A 95 -1.60 -21.81 15.22
CA HIS A 95 -2.01 -22.95 14.40
C HIS A 95 -3.48 -22.78 14.02
N LEU A 96 -3.76 -22.85 12.75
CA LEU A 96 -5.10 -22.75 12.20
C LEU A 96 -5.75 -24.14 12.21
N SER A 97 -7.05 -24.20 12.54
CA SER A 97 -7.82 -25.43 12.54
C SER A 97 -8.03 -26.01 11.13
N ALA A 98 -8.04 -25.14 10.12
CA ALA A 98 -8.23 -25.49 8.72
C ALA A 98 -7.63 -24.40 7.83
N PRO A 99 -7.25 -24.70 6.57
CA PRO A 99 -6.72 -23.71 5.62
C PRO A 99 -7.67 -22.53 5.37
N GLU A 100 -8.98 -22.74 5.41
CA GLU A 100 -10.02 -21.72 5.22
C GLU A 100 -10.01 -20.67 6.33
N ALA A 101 -9.54 -21.02 7.52
CA ALA A 101 -9.41 -20.10 8.65
C ALA A 101 -8.36 -19.00 8.38
N LEU A 102 -7.44 -19.21 7.43
CA LEU A 102 -6.43 -18.21 7.08
C LEU A 102 -7.07 -16.88 6.67
N HIS A 103 -8.09 -16.92 5.82
CA HIS A 103 -8.75 -15.71 5.35
C HIS A 103 -9.42 -14.93 6.50
N VAL A 104 -10.07 -15.64 7.41
CA VAL A 104 -10.72 -15.04 8.60
C VAL A 104 -9.70 -14.36 9.52
N GLU A 105 -8.55 -15.00 9.75
CA GLU A 105 -7.46 -14.42 10.55
C GLU A 105 -6.85 -13.20 9.87
N LEU A 106 -6.67 -13.24 8.55
CA LEU A 106 -6.15 -12.10 7.79
C LEU A 106 -7.10 -10.88 7.84
N GLU A 107 -8.41 -11.11 7.73
CA GLU A 107 -9.41 -10.04 7.91
C GLU A 107 -9.42 -9.50 9.36
N ALA A 108 -9.24 -10.36 10.35
CA ALA A 108 -9.12 -9.95 11.75
C ALA A 108 -7.87 -9.05 11.95
N GLU A 109 -6.71 -9.46 11.41
CA GLU A 109 -5.48 -8.66 11.43
C GLU A 109 -5.65 -7.30 10.73
N LEU A 110 -6.31 -7.29 9.57
CA LEU A 110 -6.56 -6.07 8.79
C LEU A 110 -7.42 -5.07 9.58
N ASN A 111 -8.37 -5.55 10.36
CA ASN A 111 -9.32 -4.72 11.13
C ASN A 111 -8.87 -4.42 12.57
N THR A 112 -7.83 -5.08 13.06
CA THR A 112 -7.31 -4.82 14.40
C THR A 112 -6.50 -3.52 14.41
N ALA A 113 -7.02 -2.50 15.08
CA ALA A 113 -6.38 -1.19 15.11
C ALA A 113 -5.02 -1.23 15.84
N ILE A 114 -3.98 -0.74 15.18
CA ILE A 114 -2.67 -0.48 15.78
C ILE A 114 -2.66 0.96 16.31
N ASP A 115 -2.41 1.16 17.62
CA ASP A 115 -2.15 2.49 18.16
C ASP A 115 -0.63 2.79 18.15
N PRO A 116 -0.11 3.48 17.12
CA PRO A 116 1.33 3.73 16.99
C PRO A 116 1.90 4.64 18.06
N ARG A 117 1.06 5.18 18.95
CA ARG A 117 1.51 5.97 20.12
C ARG A 117 1.83 5.09 21.32
N ARG A 118 1.20 3.93 21.43
CA ARG A 118 1.29 3.02 22.58
C ARG A 118 2.13 1.78 22.31
N GLU A 119 2.05 1.27 21.08
CA GLU A 119 2.67 0.00 20.67
C GLU A 119 3.52 0.14 19.39
N PRO A 120 4.38 -0.84 19.05
CA PRO A 120 5.07 -0.86 17.76
C PRO A 120 4.07 -0.72 16.62
N PRO A 121 4.42 0.08 15.58
CA PRO A 121 3.51 0.33 14.47
C PRO A 121 3.41 -0.85 13.49
N LEU A 122 4.05 -1.97 13.79
CA LEU A 122 3.99 -3.21 13.03
C LEU A 122 4.13 -4.44 13.94
N HIS A 123 3.64 -5.58 13.47
CA HIS A 123 3.85 -6.88 14.09
C HIS A 123 3.91 -7.99 13.03
N PHE A 124 4.38 -9.15 13.43
CA PHE A 124 4.49 -10.35 12.63
C PHE A 124 3.59 -11.44 13.18
N SER A 125 2.85 -12.11 12.32
CA SER A 125 2.04 -13.28 12.68
C SER A 125 2.44 -14.45 11.78
N ILE A 126 2.78 -15.58 12.37
CA ILE A 126 2.97 -16.85 11.68
C ILE A 126 1.68 -17.62 11.85
N LEU A 127 1.06 -17.99 10.75
CA LEU A 127 -0.19 -18.72 10.68
C LEU A 127 0.09 -20.07 10.00
N ASP A 128 0.17 -21.14 10.79
CA ASP A 128 0.42 -22.48 10.29
C ASP A 128 -0.90 -23.18 10.00
N SER A 129 -0.97 -23.85 8.87
CA SER A 129 -2.09 -24.70 8.50
C SER A 129 -1.57 -26.03 7.93
N VAL A 130 -2.38 -27.06 8.03
CA VAL A 130 -2.12 -28.35 7.39
C VAL A 130 -3.22 -28.60 6.38
N SER A 131 -2.84 -28.75 5.13
CA SER A 131 -3.75 -29.15 4.06
C SER A 131 -3.49 -30.59 3.69
N GLU A 132 -4.54 -31.41 3.52
CA GLU A 132 -4.42 -32.78 3.05
C GLU A 132 -3.73 -32.89 1.68
N ALA A 133 -3.96 -31.88 0.80
CA ALA A 133 -3.44 -31.86 -0.56
C ALA A 133 -1.98 -31.41 -0.66
N THR A 134 -1.53 -30.49 0.23
CA THR A 134 -0.23 -29.80 0.10
C THR A 134 0.67 -29.98 1.33
N GLY A 135 0.20 -30.68 2.36
CA GLY A 135 0.90 -30.85 3.63
C GLY A 135 0.97 -29.56 4.46
N PRO A 136 1.91 -29.46 5.40
CA PRO A 136 2.06 -28.31 6.27
C PRO A 136 2.52 -27.07 5.49
N GLN A 137 1.85 -25.95 5.72
CA GLN A 137 2.15 -24.65 5.13
C GLN A 137 2.16 -23.58 6.21
N SER A 138 2.92 -22.52 6.00
CA SER A 138 2.89 -21.33 6.84
C SER A 138 2.63 -20.09 6.01
N ALA A 139 1.86 -19.17 6.55
CA ALA A 139 1.78 -17.80 6.09
C ALA A 139 2.46 -16.87 7.10
N LEU A 140 3.51 -16.15 6.68
CA LEU A 140 4.04 -15.03 7.42
C LEU A 140 3.25 -13.80 7.04
N VAL A 141 2.61 -13.18 8.02
CA VAL A 141 1.83 -11.95 7.88
C VAL A 141 2.58 -10.82 8.56
N VAL A 142 2.97 -9.82 7.81
CA VAL A 142 3.48 -8.56 8.35
C VAL A 142 2.35 -7.57 8.30
N THR A 143 1.89 -7.13 9.46
CA THR A 143 0.84 -6.13 9.61
C THR A 143 1.44 -4.83 10.12
N TRP A 144 1.18 -3.73 9.45
CA TRP A 144 1.68 -2.43 9.90
C TRP A 144 0.66 -1.31 9.70
N PHE A 145 0.80 -0.29 10.52
CA PHE A 145 0.13 0.99 10.37
C PHE A 145 0.65 1.70 9.11
N HIS A 146 -0.17 1.86 8.09
CA HIS A 146 0.24 2.30 6.74
C HIS A 146 1.11 3.57 6.70
N PRO A 147 0.89 4.61 7.55
CA PRO A 147 1.80 5.76 7.60
C PRO A 147 3.25 5.43 7.98
N LEU A 148 3.57 4.20 8.40
CA LEU A 148 4.93 3.79 8.71
C LEU A 148 5.76 3.56 7.46
N MET A 149 5.18 2.88 6.48
CA MET A 149 5.84 2.53 5.21
C MET A 149 4.82 2.13 4.15
N ASP A 150 5.20 2.27 2.90
CA ASP A 150 4.43 1.74 1.77
C ASP A 150 4.68 0.23 1.58
N PRO A 151 3.90 -0.46 0.72
CA PRO A 151 4.04 -1.89 0.48
C PRO A 151 5.44 -2.31 0.00
N ARG A 152 6.12 -1.51 -0.82
CA ARG A 152 7.50 -1.78 -1.25
C ARG A 152 8.47 -1.72 -0.06
N GLY A 153 8.27 -0.78 0.85
CA GLY A 153 9.01 -0.70 2.11
C GLY A 153 8.86 -1.98 2.94
N GLY A 154 7.65 -2.55 3.00
CA GLY A 154 7.38 -3.83 3.66
C GLY A 154 8.11 -5.01 3.01
N GLN A 155 8.12 -5.08 1.68
CA GLN A 155 8.90 -6.09 0.95
C GLN A 155 10.39 -5.95 1.20
N ASN A 156 10.92 -4.73 1.16
CA ASN A 156 12.33 -4.46 1.42
C ASN A 156 12.71 -4.83 2.86
N LEU A 157 11.85 -4.54 3.84
CA LEU A 157 12.06 -4.96 5.24
C LEU A 157 12.20 -6.47 5.34
N LEU A 158 11.28 -7.25 4.76
CA LEU A 158 11.37 -8.71 4.78
C LEU A 158 12.62 -9.24 4.07
N ALA A 159 13.02 -8.64 2.96
CA ALA A 159 14.23 -9.02 2.25
C ALA A 159 15.50 -8.80 3.12
N HIS A 160 15.54 -7.71 3.88
CA HIS A 160 16.61 -7.46 4.83
C HIS A 160 16.61 -8.45 6.01
N LEU A 161 15.43 -8.79 6.53
CA LEU A 161 15.32 -9.80 7.59
C LEU A 161 15.75 -11.18 7.10
N ALA A 162 15.35 -11.58 5.89
CA ALA A 162 15.79 -12.83 5.27
C ALA A 162 17.31 -12.87 5.07
N HIS A 163 17.91 -11.80 4.58
CA HIS A 163 19.37 -11.69 4.43
C HIS A 163 20.10 -11.80 5.78
N LEU A 164 19.61 -11.15 6.83
CA LEU A 164 20.20 -11.25 8.17
C LEU A 164 20.11 -12.67 8.74
N ASP A 165 19.04 -13.38 8.45
CA ASP A 165 18.86 -14.76 8.86
C ASP A 165 19.83 -15.69 8.10
N GLU A 166 19.93 -15.55 6.78
CA GLU A 166 20.79 -16.39 5.93
C GLU A 166 22.28 -16.21 6.22
N THR A 167 22.71 -14.98 6.50
CA THR A 167 24.12 -14.67 6.78
C THR A 167 24.49 -14.79 8.26
N ASP A 168 23.57 -15.19 9.10
CA ASP A 168 23.69 -15.18 10.56
C ASP A 168 24.14 -13.78 11.10
N GLY A 169 23.74 -12.72 10.37
CA GLY A 169 24.11 -11.34 10.68
C GLY A 169 25.58 -11.01 10.41
N ARG A 170 26.35 -11.90 9.73
CA ARG A 170 27.78 -11.71 9.50
C ARG A 170 28.08 -10.83 8.28
N ALA A 171 27.20 -10.80 7.31
CA ALA A 171 27.32 -9.88 6.19
C ALA A 171 26.38 -8.70 6.43
N PRO A 172 26.91 -7.47 6.58
CA PRO A 172 26.06 -6.32 6.40
C PRO A 172 25.46 -6.39 4.99
N TRP A 173 24.22 -5.92 4.84
CA TRP A 173 23.69 -5.60 3.52
C TRP A 173 24.81 -4.96 2.72
N GLY A 174 25.04 -5.38 1.49
CA GLY A 174 26.14 -4.94 0.63
C GLY A 174 26.16 -3.43 0.37
N GLY A 175 26.25 -2.62 1.43
CA GLY A 175 26.19 -1.17 1.44
C GLY A 175 25.80 -0.62 2.78
N ALA A 176 25.46 0.66 2.82
CA ALA A 176 24.92 1.33 4.00
C ALA A 176 23.63 0.65 4.51
N PRO A 177 23.36 0.68 5.84
CA PRO A 177 22.09 0.22 6.39
C PRO A 177 20.94 0.87 5.61
N PRO A 178 19.77 0.18 5.49
CA PRO A 178 18.62 0.72 4.78
C PRO A 178 18.26 2.08 5.37
N GLU A 179 18.77 3.13 4.75
CA GLU A 179 18.58 4.48 5.24
C GLU A 179 17.13 4.89 5.08
N PHE A 180 16.72 5.70 6.03
CA PHE A 180 15.46 6.41 5.92
C PHE A 180 15.56 7.30 4.68
N ALA A 181 14.60 7.20 3.79
CA ALA A 181 14.48 8.14 2.70
C ALA A 181 14.08 9.54 3.25
N THR A 182 14.98 10.17 3.97
CA THR A 182 14.75 11.43 4.69
C THR A 182 15.43 12.61 4.05
N ASP A 183 16.02 12.42 2.85
CA ASP A 183 16.71 13.54 2.20
C ASP A 183 15.75 14.70 1.97
N PRO A 184 16.03 15.87 2.54
CA PRO A 184 15.27 17.05 2.21
C PRO A 184 15.45 17.29 0.72
N ASP A 185 14.37 17.65 0.04
CA ASP A 185 14.42 18.08 -1.35
C ASP A 185 15.49 19.19 -1.50
N PRO A 186 16.57 18.99 -2.27
CA PRO A 186 17.67 19.93 -2.34
C PRO A 186 17.32 21.23 -3.08
N ARG A 187 16.15 21.27 -3.73
CA ARG A 187 15.73 22.45 -4.51
C ARG A 187 15.43 23.65 -3.63
N PRO A 188 15.73 24.88 -4.12
CA PRO A 188 15.40 26.11 -3.41
C PRO A 188 13.89 26.22 -3.11
N LEU A 189 13.54 26.85 -1.99
CA LEU A 189 12.15 27.02 -1.56
C LEU A 189 11.27 27.68 -2.65
N LYS A 190 11.80 28.64 -3.42
CA LYS A 190 11.10 29.28 -4.53
C LYS A 190 10.67 28.29 -5.61
N GLU A 191 11.55 27.38 -5.99
CA GLU A 191 11.28 26.34 -6.98
C GLU A 191 10.27 25.33 -6.45
N ARG A 192 10.46 24.84 -5.22
CA ARG A 192 9.50 23.97 -4.54
C ARG A 192 8.13 24.61 -4.45
N GLY A 193 8.05 25.91 -4.12
CA GLY A 193 6.80 26.67 -4.10
C GLY A 193 6.13 26.76 -5.49
N ARG A 194 6.91 26.86 -6.58
CA ARG A 194 6.39 26.83 -7.95
C ARG A 194 5.75 25.47 -8.26
N LEU A 195 6.47 24.37 -7.96
CA LEU A 195 5.99 23.00 -8.15
C LEU A 195 4.73 22.73 -7.30
N GLY A 196 4.70 23.15 -6.04
CA GLY A 196 3.52 23.03 -5.18
C GLY A 196 2.29 23.74 -5.76
N ARG A 197 2.45 24.93 -6.32
CA ARG A 197 1.37 25.66 -7.01
C ARG A 197 0.94 24.96 -8.31
N GLN A 198 1.87 24.38 -9.05
CA GLN A 198 1.58 23.58 -10.25
C GLN A 198 0.66 22.40 -9.88
N SER A 199 1.04 21.60 -8.88
CA SER A 199 0.23 20.49 -8.40
C SER A 199 -1.14 20.94 -7.89
N GLN A 200 -1.22 22.06 -7.14
CA GLN A 200 -2.49 22.57 -6.65
C GLN A 200 -3.44 22.99 -7.79
N ARG A 201 -2.93 23.63 -8.85
CA ARG A 201 -3.74 23.98 -10.03
C ARG A 201 -4.26 22.72 -10.72
N TYR A 202 -3.40 21.74 -10.89
CA TYR A 202 -3.77 20.44 -11.47
C TYR A 202 -4.89 19.78 -10.66
N MET A 203 -4.74 19.65 -9.33
CA MET A 203 -5.75 19.03 -8.46
C MET A 203 -7.10 19.76 -8.52
N ARG A 204 -7.12 21.09 -8.59
CA ARG A 204 -8.37 21.86 -8.72
C ARG A 204 -9.10 21.61 -10.03
N ALA A 205 -8.37 21.26 -11.09
CA ALA A 205 -8.95 20.96 -12.41
C ALA A 205 -9.55 19.54 -12.48
N LEU A 206 -9.30 18.68 -11.49
CA LEU A 206 -9.73 17.28 -11.51
C LEU A 206 -11.17 17.05 -11.02
N VAL A 207 -11.77 17.99 -10.32
CA VAL A 207 -13.17 17.90 -9.85
C VAL A 207 -14.15 18.21 -10.98
N PRO A 208 -15.35 17.64 -11.03
CA PRO A 208 -15.98 16.72 -10.07
C PRO A 208 -15.49 15.29 -10.16
N VAL A 209 -15.68 14.54 -9.07
CA VAL A 209 -15.30 13.12 -8.94
C VAL A 209 -16.55 12.25 -8.93
N SER A 210 -16.51 11.15 -9.64
CA SER A 210 -17.60 10.17 -9.64
C SER A 210 -17.62 9.38 -8.32
N PRO A 211 -18.73 9.35 -7.58
CA PRO A 211 -18.84 8.65 -6.30
C PRO A 211 -18.89 7.14 -6.49
N VAL A 212 -18.35 6.37 -5.54
CA VAL A 212 -18.54 4.91 -5.49
C VAL A 212 -19.83 4.54 -4.78
N SER A 213 -20.10 5.18 -3.66
CA SER A 213 -21.32 4.94 -2.90
C SER A 213 -22.45 5.81 -3.42
N PRO A 214 -23.62 5.25 -3.73
CA PRO A 214 -24.79 6.10 -4.01
C PRO A 214 -25.08 6.95 -2.78
N GLY A 215 -25.05 8.25 -2.95
CA GLY A 215 -25.42 9.43 -2.16
C GLY A 215 -25.73 9.39 -0.67
N THR A 216 -26.24 8.31 -0.15
CA THR A 216 -26.58 8.15 1.27
C THR A 216 -25.40 7.91 2.19
N GLY A 217 -24.22 7.79 1.64
CA GLY A 217 -22.97 7.66 2.39
C GLY A 217 -22.98 6.52 3.39
N LEU A 218 -21.83 5.90 3.57
CA LEU A 218 -21.63 4.97 4.67
C LEU A 218 -21.77 5.74 5.99
N MET A 219 -22.96 5.73 6.54
CA MET A 219 -23.24 6.34 7.87
C MET A 219 -22.56 5.54 8.97
N ASN A 220 -22.44 4.22 8.79
CA ASN A 220 -21.71 3.29 9.67
C ASN A 220 -20.91 2.36 8.79
N PRO A 221 -19.66 2.68 8.45
CA PRO A 221 -18.80 1.76 7.70
C PRO A 221 -18.58 0.49 8.52
N GLY A 222 -18.81 -0.64 7.89
CA GLY A 222 -18.50 -1.95 8.44
C GLY A 222 -17.00 -2.22 8.44
N ARG A 223 -16.67 -3.49 8.59
CA ARG A 223 -15.29 -3.96 8.53
C ARG A 223 -14.73 -3.79 7.11
N VAL A 224 -13.42 -3.68 7.02
CA VAL A 224 -12.72 -3.84 5.75
C VAL A 224 -12.61 -5.34 5.47
N ARG A 225 -13.08 -5.73 4.29
CA ARG A 225 -12.95 -7.09 3.76
C ARG A 225 -12.05 -7.08 2.55
N PHE A 226 -11.53 -8.22 2.16
CA PHE A 226 -10.80 -8.35 0.91
C PHE A 226 -11.08 -9.70 0.24
N MET A 227 -10.94 -9.73 -1.07
CA MET A 227 -10.95 -10.95 -1.87
C MET A 227 -9.63 -11.03 -2.64
N GLN A 228 -8.97 -12.18 -2.59
CA GLN A 228 -7.71 -12.41 -3.28
C GLN A 228 -7.90 -13.49 -4.34
N ALA A 229 -7.37 -13.24 -5.53
CA ALA A 229 -7.28 -14.23 -6.59
C ALA A 229 -5.84 -14.27 -7.12
N SER A 230 -5.32 -15.47 -7.31
CA SER A 230 -4.06 -15.71 -7.99
C SER A 230 -4.31 -16.42 -9.31
N PHE A 231 -3.60 -16.02 -10.34
CA PHE A 231 -3.65 -16.68 -11.63
C PHE A 231 -2.26 -16.71 -12.26
N VAL A 232 -1.96 -17.81 -12.91
CA VAL A 232 -0.75 -17.92 -13.72
C VAL A 232 -1.05 -17.20 -15.03
N GLY A 233 -0.36 -16.08 -15.26
CA GLY A 233 -0.39 -15.39 -16.54
C GLY A 233 0.66 -15.99 -17.47
N ASP A 234 0.35 -16.13 -18.75
CA ASP A 234 1.39 -16.33 -19.73
C ASP A 234 2.26 -15.08 -19.75
N ASP A 235 3.42 -15.21 -19.12
CA ASP A 235 4.33 -14.10 -18.92
C ASP A 235 5.06 -13.79 -20.24
N HIS A 236 4.61 -12.75 -20.94
CA HIS A 236 5.37 -12.17 -22.04
C HIS A 236 5.94 -10.79 -21.66
N GLY A 237 6.15 -10.56 -20.39
CA GLY A 237 7.05 -9.53 -19.90
C GLY A 237 8.49 -10.00 -20.17
N ILE A 238 9.02 -9.68 -21.35
CA ILE A 238 10.41 -9.88 -21.68
C ILE A 238 11.26 -9.21 -20.58
N GLY A 239 11.97 -10.02 -19.79
CA GLY A 239 12.99 -9.53 -18.89
C GLY A 239 12.56 -8.93 -17.55
N GLY A 240 11.35 -9.22 -17.03
CA GLY A 240 10.98 -8.86 -15.64
C GLY A 240 10.73 -7.38 -15.38
N VAL A 241 10.82 -6.51 -16.37
CA VAL A 241 10.54 -5.07 -16.22
C VAL A 241 9.12 -4.78 -16.66
N ARG A 242 8.27 -4.41 -15.69
CA ARG A 242 6.93 -3.92 -15.98
C ARG A 242 6.98 -2.60 -16.74
N THR A 243 6.23 -2.55 -17.81
CA THR A 243 6.11 -1.34 -18.63
C THR A 243 4.93 -0.49 -18.13
N THR A 244 5.01 0.81 -18.33
CA THR A 244 3.87 1.74 -18.12
C THR A 244 2.61 1.27 -18.86
N ARG A 245 2.78 0.60 -20.01
CA ARG A 245 1.68 0.01 -20.79
C ARG A 245 0.91 -1.06 -20.00
N GLU A 246 1.63 -1.92 -19.26
CA GLU A 246 0.99 -2.99 -18.46
C GLU A 246 0.17 -2.42 -17.30
N VAL A 247 0.70 -1.43 -16.58
CA VAL A 247 -0.03 -0.72 -15.51
C VAL A 247 -1.29 -0.05 -16.07
N CYS A 248 -1.19 0.64 -17.20
CA CYS A 248 -2.33 1.29 -17.84
C CYS A 248 -3.37 0.26 -18.34
N TRP A 249 -2.93 -0.89 -18.84
CA TRP A 249 -3.81 -1.99 -19.22
C TRP A 249 -4.59 -2.54 -18.02
N ARG A 250 -3.93 -2.82 -16.91
CA ARG A 250 -4.58 -3.27 -15.67
C ARG A 250 -5.57 -2.23 -15.15
N LEU A 251 -5.17 -0.96 -15.15
CA LEU A 251 -6.08 0.12 -14.77
C LEU A 251 -7.29 0.21 -15.70
N ALA A 252 -7.11 0.03 -17.01
CA ALA A 252 -8.20 0.00 -17.98
C ALA A 252 -9.17 -1.17 -17.72
N LEU A 253 -8.65 -2.37 -17.40
CA LEU A 253 -9.47 -3.52 -17.01
C LEU A 253 -10.31 -3.24 -15.76
N VAL A 254 -9.68 -2.70 -14.72
CA VAL A 254 -10.39 -2.28 -13.50
C VAL A 254 -11.41 -1.20 -13.83
N GLY A 255 -11.03 -0.20 -14.61
CA GLY A 255 -11.93 0.87 -15.04
C GLY A 255 -13.19 0.34 -15.76
N ARG A 256 -13.04 -0.66 -16.64
CA ARG A 256 -14.17 -1.31 -17.33
C ARG A 256 -15.09 -2.02 -16.34
N THR A 257 -14.55 -2.81 -15.41
CA THR A 257 -15.36 -3.52 -14.41
C THR A 257 -16.07 -2.57 -13.46
N MET A 258 -15.40 -1.48 -13.07
CA MET A 258 -16.02 -0.42 -12.28
C MET A 258 -17.11 0.32 -13.05
N ALA A 259 -16.92 0.59 -14.33
CA ALA A 259 -17.95 1.22 -15.17
C ALA A 259 -19.18 0.33 -15.33
N ASP A 260 -19.01 -0.99 -15.39
CA ASP A 260 -20.14 -1.93 -15.39
C ASP A 260 -20.93 -1.86 -14.07
N LEU A 261 -20.23 -1.81 -12.95
CA LEU A 261 -20.84 -1.60 -11.62
C LEU A 261 -21.60 -0.27 -11.57
N TRP A 262 -20.98 0.83 -12.07
CA TRP A 262 -21.60 2.16 -12.12
C TRP A 262 -22.92 2.15 -12.89
N ARG A 263 -22.92 1.55 -14.07
CA ARG A 263 -24.14 1.42 -14.90
C ARG A 263 -25.23 0.61 -14.19
N ARG A 264 -24.88 -0.47 -13.52
CA ARG A 264 -25.83 -1.30 -12.72
C ARG A 264 -26.43 -0.53 -11.55
N ARG A 265 -25.64 0.35 -10.93
CA ARG A 265 -26.08 1.21 -9.82
C ARG A 265 -26.83 2.46 -10.30
N GLY A 266 -26.97 2.70 -11.60
CA GLY A 266 -27.62 3.89 -12.16
C GLY A 266 -26.86 5.19 -11.82
N LEU A 267 -25.55 5.13 -11.63
CA LEU A 267 -24.73 6.29 -11.29
C LEU A 267 -24.44 7.13 -12.54
N PRO A 268 -24.26 8.46 -12.39
CA PRO A 268 -24.06 9.36 -13.51
C PRO A 268 -22.72 9.08 -14.23
N ASP A 269 -22.66 9.42 -15.53
CA ASP A 269 -21.45 9.33 -16.35
C ASP A 269 -20.45 10.48 -16.05
N LEU A 270 -20.10 10.62 -14.77
CA LEU A 270 -19.06 11.54 -14.32
C LEU A 270 -17.68 10.87 -14.42
N PRO A 271 -16.62 11.64 -14.66
CA PRO A 271 -15.29 11.07 -14.74
C PRO A 271 -14.88 10.34 -13.46
N PHE A 272 -14.31 9.15 -13.60
CA PHE A 272 -13.52 8.56 -12.55
C PHE A 272 -12.26 9.39 -12.33
N LEU A 273 -11.87 9.51 -11.08
CA LEU A 273 -10.57 10.02 -10.66
C LEU A 273 -9.89 8.93 -9.85
N VAL A 274 -8.78 8.43 -10.37
CA VAL A 274 -8.10 7.25 -9.79
C VAL A 274 -6.66 7.61 -9.46
N PRO A 275 -6.27 7.63 -8.17
CA PRO A 275 -4.88 7.81 -7.79
C PRO A 275 -4.07 6.57 -8.17
N VAL A 276 -3.02 6.77 -8.96
CA VAL A 276 -2.04 5.76 -9.34
C VAL A 276 -0.75 6.07 -8.61
N SER A 277 -0.34 5.19 -7.71
CA SER A 277 0.91 5.36 -6.96
C SER A 277 2.11 5.14 -7.87
N VAL A 278 3.07 6.04 -7.79
CA VAL A 278 4.36 5.97 -8.49
C VAL A 278 5.47 5.86 -7.46
N ASP A 279 6.19 4.73 -7.44
CA ASP A 279 7.35 4.52 -6.58
C ASP A 279 8.49 5.45 -7.03
N LEU A 280 9.03 6.21 -6.09
CA LEU A 280 10.14 7.16 -6.34
C LEU A 280 11.52 6.57 -6.03
N ARG A 281 11.59 5.30 -5.60
CA ARG A 281 12.87 4.64 -5.35
C ARG A 281 13.60 4.36 -6.67
N PRO A 282 14.95 4.38 -6.66
CA PRO A 282 15.73 3.89 -7.78
C PRO A 282 15.36 2.46 -8.14
N LYS A 283 15.29 2.17 -9.45
CA LYS A 283 14.98 0.82 -9.92
C LYS A 283 16.17 -0.10 -9.72
N GLY A 284 15.88 -1.35 -9.34
CA GLY A 284 16.90 -2.42 -9.24
C GLY A 284 17.64 -2.50 -7.91
N GLU A 285 17.37 -1.61 -6.98
CA GLU A 285 17.97 -1.62 -5.64
C GLU A 285 16.94 -2.01 -4.57
N LEU A 286 17.41 -2.69 -3.51
CA LEU A 286 16.68 -2.77 -2.25
C LEU A 286 16.71 -1.38 -1.61
N GLY A 287 15.74 -0.57 -1.96
CA GLY A 287 15.64 0.82 -1.51
C GLY A 287 15.23 0.96 -0.06
N ALA A 288 14.92 2.20 0.32
CA ALA A 288 14.46 2.54 1.65
C ALA A 288 13.27 1.67 2.11
N THR A 289 13.36 1.22 3.36
CA THR A 289 12.33 0.39 4.01
C THR A 289 11.29 1.22 4.73
N PHE A 290 11.62 2.45 5.11
CA PHE A 290 10.82 3.29 5.99
C PHE A 290 10.22 4.49 5.26
N GLY A 291 8.99 4.85 5.64
CA GLY A 291 8.23 5.95 5.07
C GLY A 291 7.57 5.57 3.72
N ASN A 292 6.62 6.39 3.32
CA ASN A 292 5.95 6.26 2.02
C ASN A 292 6.72 7.03 0.96
N VAL A 293 7.51 6.32 0.14
CA VAL A 293 8.39 6.88 -0.90
C VAL A 293 7.68 6.86 -2.24
N LEU A 294 6.64 7.64 -2.36
CA LEU A 294 5.77 7.64 -3.52
C LEU A 294 5.25 9.04 -3.88
N ALA A 295 4.84 9.20 -5.12
CA ALA A 295 4.01 10.28 -5.62
C ALA A 295 2.73 9.72 -6.23
N PHE A 296 1.80 10.60 -6.61
CA PHE A 296 0.56 10.20 -7.26
C PHE A 296 0.46 10.84 -8.64
N HIS A 297 0.06 9.99 -9.59
CA HIS A 297 -0.60 10.39 -10.82
C HIS A 297 -2.11 10.18 -10.64
N PHE A 298 -2.93 11.08 -11.17
CA PHE A 298 -4.38 10.94 -11.12
C PHE A 298 -4.91 10.66 -12.52
N ALA A 299 -5.23 9.41 -12.79
CA ALA A 299 -5.87 9.01 -14.02
C ALA A 299 -7.34 9.47 -14.03
N ARG A 300 -7.81 9.96 -15.19
CA ARG A 300 -9.17 10.47 -15.36
C ARG A 300 -9.78 9.94 -16.66
N PHE A 301 -10.94 9.32 -16.54
CA PHE A 301 -11.72 8.79 -17.66
C PHE A 301 -13.17 8.60 -17.27
N LYS A 302 -14.09 8.62 -18.24
CA LYS A 302 -15.52 8.41 -18.00
C LYS A 302 -15.91 6.94 -18.07
N PRO A 303 -16.97 6.49 -17.36
CA PRO A 303 -17.56 5.17 -17.55
C PRO A 303 -17.91 4.86 -19.01
N SER A 304 -18.39 5.84 -19.78
CA SER A 304 -18.70 5.69 -21.21
C SER A 304 -17.47 5.41 -22.08
N GLU A 305 -16.27 5.84 -21.67
CA GLU A 305 -15.02 5.63 -22.41
C GLU A 305 -14.41 4.23 -22.22
N THR A 306 -15.02 3.38 -21.38
CA THR A 306 -14.48 2.05 -21.05
C THR A 306 -14.91 0.95 -22.03
N THR A 307 -15.71 1.24 -23.02
CA THR A 307 -16.22 0.27 -24.00
C THR A 307 -15.13 -0.27 -24.91
N ASP A 308 -14.17 0.56 -25.29
CA ASP A 308 -12.99 0.16 -26.07
C ASP A 308 -11.73 0.14 -25.21
N MET A 309 -11.28 -1.05 -24.87
CA MET A 309 -10.11 -1.28 -24.03
C MET A 309 -8.80 -0.76 -24.63
N ALA A 310 -8.64 -0.84 -25.95
CA ALA A 310 -7.43 -0.37 -26.62
C ALA A 310 -7.33 1.15 -26.56
N THR A 311 -8.43 1.84 -26.84
CA THR A 311 -8.55 3.29 -26.74
C THR A 311 -8.38 3.76 -25.32
N LEU A 312 -9.03 3.13 -24.33
CA LEU A 312 -8.88 3.49 -22.92
C LEU A 312 -7.43 3.33 -22.44
N THR A 313 -6.79 2.19 -22.77
CA THR A 313 -5.38 1.96 -22.41
C THR A 313 -4.47 3.03 -23.01
N ARG A 314 -4.72 3.45 -24.25
CA ARG A 314 -3.98 4.53 -24.90
C ARG A 314 -4.19 5.87 -24.18
N ILE A 315 -5.43 6.23 -23.87
CA ILE A 315 -5.76 7.45 -23.12
C ILE A 315 -5.00 7.49 -21.77
N LEU A 316 -5.05 6.40 -21.01
CA LEU A 316 -4.38 6.31 -19.71
C LEU A 316 -2.86 6.40 -19.83
N ARG A 317 -2.29 5.75 -20.86
CA ARG A 317 -0.85 5.84 -21.14
C ARG A 317 -0.43 7.26 -21.53
N ASP A 318 -1.21 7.91 -22.38
CA ASP A 318 -0.93 9.28 -22.84
C ASP A 318 -0.98 10.25 -21.64
N GLN A 319 -2.00 10.14 -20.75
CA GLN A 319 -2.08 10.92 -19.51
C GLN A 319 -0.85 10.69 -18.60
N MET A 320 -0.40 9.45 -18.43
CA MET A 320 0.77 9.14 -17.63
C MET A 320 2.05 9.71 -18.25
N THR A 321 2.19 9.60 -19.58
CA THR A 321 3.32 10.12 -20.33
C THR A 321 3.39 11.66 -20.24
N ASP A 322 2.24 12.31 -20.39
CA ASP A 322 2.14 13.77 -20.25
C ASP A 322 2.47 14.21 -18.81
N ALA A 323 1.96 13.49 -17.80
CA ALA A 323 2.27 13.80 -16.40
C ALA A 323 3.76 13.66 -16.07
N LEU A 324 4.45 12.68 -16.66
CA LEU A 324 5.90 12.51 -16.54
C LEU A 324 6.65 13.64 -17.25
N ARG A 325 6.31 13.92 -18.52
CA ARG A 325 6.94 14.96 -19.34
C ARG A 325 6.79 16.35 -18.71
N ASP A 326 5.60 16.65 -18.19
CA ASP A 326 5.29 17.96 -17.63
C ASP A 326 5.75 18.10 -16.15
N GLY A 327 6.42 17.08 -15.60
CA GLY A 327 6.93 17.08 -14.22
C GLY A 327 5.82 17.07 -13.15
N GLN A 328 4.62 16.61 -13.50
CA GLN A 328 3.47 16.63 -12.58
C GLN A 328 3.62 15.65 -11.43
N ILE A 329 4.28 14.51 -11.66
CA ILE A 329 4.55 13.51 -10.61
C ILE A 329 5.49 14.10 -9.57
N ASP A 330 6.57 14.75 -10.01
CA ASP A 330 7.50 15.46 -9.15
C ASP A 330 6.82 16.63 -8.41
N ALA A 331 6.00 17.41 -9.10
CA ALA A 331 5.20 18.47 -8.49
C ALA A 331 4.25 17.92 -7.40
N SER A 332 3.67 16.74 -7.61
CA SER A 332 2.82 16.05 -6.62
C SER A 332 3.63 15.65 -5.37
N ALA A 333 4.82 15.06 -5.54
CA ALA A 333 5.71 14.72 -4.44
C ALA A 333 6.06 15.96 -3.59
N VAL A 334 6.48 17.03 -4.25
CA VAL A 334 6.82 18.32 -3.59
C VAL A 334 5.61 18.94 -2.90
N ALA A 335 4.43 18.89 -3.51
CA ALA A 335 3.21 19.42 -2.90
C ALA A 335 2.85 18.69 -1.61
N MET A 336 3.00 17.36 -1.58
CA MET A 336 2.78 16.57 -0.37
C MET A 336 3.77 16.95 0.74
N GLU A 337 5.03 17.22 0.43
CA GLU A 337 6.04 17.63 1.42
C GLU A 337 5.68 18.96 2.11
N PHE A 338 4.97 19.87 1.45
CA PHE A 338 4.46 21.11 2.08
C PHE A 338 3.39 20.84 3.15
N LEU A 339 2.76 19.68 3.15
CA LEU A 339 1.80 19.31 4.19
C LEU A 339 2.43 19.22 5.59
N LYS A 340 3.74 19.01 5.68
CA LYS A 340 4.48 19.04 6.96
C LYS A 340 4.32 20.35 7.73
N TYR A 341 4.08 21.45 7.01
CA TYR A 341 3.95 22.79 7.58
C TYR A 341 2.50 23.17 7.90
N ARG A 342 1.53 22.26 7.63
CA ARG A 342 0.12 22.50 7.90
C ARG A 342 -0.34 21.77 9.17
N PRO A 343 -1.08 22.42 10.06
CA PRO A 343 -1.76 21.75 11.15
C PRO A 343 -2.71 20.65 10.63
N LEU A 344 -2.73 19.50 11.28
CA LEU A 344 -3.59 18.38 10.90
C LEU A 344 -5.08 18.78 10.83
N SER A 345 -5.52 19.66 11.74
CA SER A 345 -6.90 20.18 11.74
C SER A 345 -7.28 20.94 10.47
N LEU A 346 -6.34 21.68 9.89
CA LEU A 346 -6.56 22.36 8.62
C LEU A 346 -6.55 21.36 7.45
N MET A 347 -5.69 20.35 7.50
CA MET A 347 -5.71 19.28 6.49
C MET A 347 -7.06 18.55 6.50
N LEU A 348 -7.58 18.21 7.69
CA LEU A 348 -8.86 17.52 7.85
C LEU A 348 -10.04 18.35 7.34
N ARG A 349 -9.95 19.67 7.42
CA ARG A 349 -10.99 20.57 6.88
C ARG A 349 -10.97 20.61 5.36
N ASP A 350 -9.80 20.58 4.76
CA ASP A 350 -9.63 20.81 3.32
C ASP A 350 -9.65 19.50 2.50
N LEU A 351 -9.42 18.33 3.13
CA LEU A 351 -9.46 17.01 2.48
C LEU A 351 -10.84 16.65 1.90
N PRO A 352 -11.97 16.92 2.54
CA PRO A 352 -13.28 16.59 1.97
C PRO A 352 -13.76 17.68 1.01
N GLY A 353 -13.06 17.85 -0.11
CA GLY A 353 -13.37 18.88 -1.11
C GLY A 353 -14.63 18.67 -1.95
N THR A 354 -15.44 17.62 -1.69
CA THR A 354 -16.65 17.32 -2.45
C THR A 354 -17.87 17.20 -1.54
N ALA A 355 -19.07 17.49 -2.09
CA ALA A 355 -20.33 17.29 -1.38
C ALA A 355 -20.54 15.84 -0.89
N THR A 356 -19.93 14.88 -1.59
CA THR A 356 -19.94 13.44 -1.28
C THR A 356 -18.83 13.03 -0.30
N ARG A 357 -17.89 13.91 0.01
CA ARG A 357 -16.65 13.62 0.77
C ARG A 357 -15.75 12.55 0.13
N GLU A 358 -15.94 12.23 -1.12
CA GLU A 358 -15.05 11.33 -1.87
C GLU A 358 -13.93 12.16 -2.50
N THR A 359 -12.68 11.75 -2.24
CA THR A 359 -11.50 12.41 -2.80
C THR A 359 -11.08 11.84 -4.14
N PHE A 360 -11.53 10.62 -4.44
CA PHE A 360 -11.30 9.88 -5.69
C PHE A 360 -12.36 8.77 -5.84
N SER A 361 -12.45 8.16 -7.03
CA SER A 361 -13.52 7.22 -7.34
C SER A 361 -13.28 5.82 -6.77
N PHE A 362 -12.04 5.33 -6.82
CA PHE A 362 -11.58 4.07 -6.21
C PHE A 362 -10.06 4.09 -6.10
N ASN A 363 -9.51 3.25 -5.21
CA ASN A 363 -8.07 3.06 -5.10
C ASN A 363 -7.58 2.10 -6.17
N PHE A 364 -6.41 2.38 -6.76
CA PHE A 364 -5.70 1.47 -7.63
C PHE A 364 -4.21 1.53 -7.32
N ALA A 365 -3.59 0.36 -7.15
CA ALA A 365 -2.14 0.27 -7.13
C ALA A 365 -1.64 -1.02 -7.81
N ASP A 366 -0.60 -0.86 -8.60
CA ASP A 366 0.21 -1.96 -9.11
C ASP A 366 1.56 -1.94 -8.41
N LEU A 367 1.72 -2.85 -7.45
CA LEU A 367 2.88 -2.89 -6.56
C LEU A 367 4.12 -3.52 -7.21
N GLY A 368 3.99 -3.96 -8.45
CA GLY A 368 5.10 -4.55 -9.18
C GLY A 368 5.41 -5.98 -8.75
N ASP A 369 6.63 -6.38 -9.07
CA ASP A 369 7.12 -7.72 -8.75
C ASP A 369 7.60 -7.79 -7.30
N VAL A 370 7.33 -8.90 -6.66
CA VAL A 370 7.96 -9.25 -5.40
C VAL A 370 9.46 -9.44 -5.67
N PRO A 371 10.35 -8.82 -4.90
CA PRO A 371 11.79 -8.94 -5.13
C PRO A 371 12.26 -10.41 -5.10
N PRO A 372 13.16 -10.84 -6.01
CA PRO A 372 13.73 -12.18 -5.98
C PRO A 372 14.43 -12.55 -4.64
N ALA A 373 14.88 -11.54 -3.89
CA ALA A 373 15.39 -11.74 -2.53
C ALA A 373 14.35 -12.34 -1.57
N LEU A 374 13.07 -12.39 -1.96
CA LEU A 374 12.00 -13.04 -1.21
C LEU A 374 11.55 -14.39 -1.79
N ASP A 375 12.28 -14.96 -2.76
CA ASP A 375 11.98 -16.31 -3.27
C ASP A 375 12.18 -17.37 -2.18
N LYS A 376 13.02 -17.05 -1.19
CA LYS A 376 13.27 -17.86 0.00
C LYS A 376 13.21 -16.97 1.24
N LEU A 377 12.54 -17.44 2.29
CA LEU A 377 12.32 -16.69 3.52
C LEU A 377 12.51 -17.62 4.72
N PHE A 378 13.46 -17.30 5.62
CA PHE A 378 13.76 -18.07 6.82
C PHE A 378 13.93 -19.59 6.56
N GLY A 379 14.65 -19.92 5.47
CA GLY A 379 14.92 -21.30 5.07
C GLY A 379 13.80 -22.01 4.33
N ARG A 380 12.68 -21.35 4.03
CA ARG A 380 11.55 -21.91 3.27
C ARG A 380 11.40 -21.23 1.92
N ARG A 381 10.94 -21.98 0.92
CA ARG A 381 10.60 -21.42 -0.38
C ARG A 381 9.28 -20.66 -0.29
N VAL A 382 9.23 -19.48 -0.86
CA VAL A 382 8.01 -18.71 -0.99
C VAL A 382 7.20 -19.22 -2.17
N VAL A 383 5.96 -19.61 -1.90
CA VAL A 383 5.03 -20.12 -2.93
C VAL A 383 4.09 -19.05 -3.45
N ASN A 384 3.86 -18.01 -2.65
CA ASN A 384 3.12 -16.82 -3.06
C ASN A 384 3.36 -15.67 -2.07
N ALA A 385 3.26 -14.43 -2.56
CA ALA A 385 3.25 -13.24 -1.71
C ALA A 385 2.34 -12.17 -2.31
N TYR A 386 1.51 -11.55 -1.45
CA TYR A 386 0.58 -10.49 -1.87
C TYR A 386 0.29 -9.52 -0.74
N HIS A 387 -0.24 -8.35 -1.09
CA HIS A 387 -0.62 -7.32 -0.14
C HIS A 387 -2.14 -7.21 -0.04
N ALA A 388 -2.64 -7.06 1.20
CA ALA A 388 -4.02 -6.71 1.49
C ALA A 388 -4.05 -5.39 2.29
N PRO A 389 -4.15 -4.23 1.62
CA PRO A 389 -4.25 -2.96 2.32
C PRO A 389 -5.69 -2.68 2.75
N SER A 390 -5.82 -1.99 3.88
CA SER A 390 -7.08 -1.37 4.26
C SER A 390 -7.46 -0.28 3.27
N VAL A 391 -8.76 -0.05 3.11
CA VAL A 391 -9.31 1.03 2.32
C VAL A 391 -10.19 1.92 3.19
N LEU A 392 -10.24 3.19 2.84
CA LEU A 392 -11.07 4.15 3.57
C LEU A 392 -12.54 3.99 3.18
N PRO A 393 -13.48 4.34 4.07
CA PRO A 393 -14.91 4.23 3.82
C PRO A 393 -15.38 4.96 2.56
N ARG A 394 -14.64 5.98 2.15
CA ARG A 394 -14.85 6.71 0.90
C ARG A 394 -13.54 6.85 0.14
N PRO A 395 -13.41 6.19 -0.98
CA PRO A 395 -14.42 5.54 -1.84
C PRO A 395 -14.89 4.14 -1.38
N GLY A 396 -14.29 3.51 -0.39
CA GLY A 396 -14.75 2.23 0.14
C GLY A 396 -14.33 1.01 -0.67
N VAL A 397 -13.50 1.18 -1.71
CA VAL A 397 -12.99 0.08 -2.53
C VAL A 397 -11.59 0.38 -3.08
N GLY A 398 -10.79 -0.64 -3.19
CA GLY A 398 -9.46 -0.60 -3.79
C GLY A 398 -9.12 -1.90 -4.52
N VAL A 399 -8.38 -1.77 -5.61
CA VAL A 399 -7.93 -2.89 -6.44
C VAL A 399 -6.41 -2.85 -6.56
N PHE A 400 -5.77 -3.92 -6.14
CA PHE A 400 -4.33 -3.99 -5.97
C PHE A 400 -3.76 -5.19 -6.72
N PHE A 401 -2.66 -4.96 -7.42
CA PHE A 401 -1.94 -5.98 -8.16
C PHE A 401 -0.52 -6.12 -7.63
N ASN A 402 -0.01 -7.34 -7.64
CA ASN A 402 1.41 -7.64 -7.57
C ASN A 402 1.70 -8.98 -8.25
N ARG A 403 2.96 -9.23 -8.56
CA ARG A 403 3.40 -10.52 -9.12
C ARG A 403 4.41 -11.17 -8.17
N CYS A 404 4.21 -12.46 -7.91
CA CYS A 404 5.14 -13.31 -7.17
C CYS A 404 5.53 -14.50 -8.04
N GLY A 405 6.76 -14.50 -8.54
CA GLY A 405 7.21 -15.45 -9.56
C GLY A 405 6.28 -15.40 -10.79
N ILE A 406 5.68 -16.55 -11.12
CA ILE A 406 4.72 -16.66 -12.25
C ILE A 406 3.29 -16.31 -11.87
N LYS A 407 2.99 -16.06 -10.60
CA LYS A 407 1.64 -15.76 -10.11
C LYS A 407 1.37 -14.27 -10.15
N ASN A 408 0.33 -13.88 -10.88
CA ASN A 408 -0.27 -12.56 -10.76
C ASN A 408 -1.30 -12.62 -9.64
N ASN A 409 -1.17 -11.74 -8.67
CA ASN A 409 -2.12 -11.59 -7.57
C ASN A 409 -2.99 -10.36 -7.83
N LEU A 410 -4.28 -10.53 -7.64
CA LEU A 410 -5.30 -9.50 -7.62
C LEU A 410 -5.92 -9.51 -6.22
N VAL A 411 -5.92 -8.37 -5.56
CA VAL A 411 -6.62 -8.17 -4.30
C VAL A 411 -7.61 -7.03 -4.46
N VAL A 412 -8.87 -7.28 -4.14
CA VAL A 412 -9.90 -6.26 -4.03
C VAL A 412 -10.24 -6.11 -2.57
N SER A 413 -9.92 -4.95 -1.97
CA SER A 413 -10.33 -4.61 -0.61
C SER A 413 -11.53 -3.69 -0.65
N TRP A 414 -12.51 -3.90 0.23
CA TRP A 414 -13.69 -3.04 0.30
C TRP A 414 -14.18 -2.87 1.74
N VAL A 415 -14.92 -1.80 1.96
CA VAL A 415 -15.62 -1.56 3.23
C VAL A 415 -17.02 -2.14 3.12
N GLU A 416 -17.44 -2.94 4.09
CA GLU A 416 -18.82 -3.43 4.18
C GLU A 416 -19.81 -2.25 4.14
N GLY A 417 -20.81 -2.36 3.27
CA GLY A 417 -21.77 -1.29 3.00
C GLY A 417 -21.41 -0.41 1.80
N ALA A 418 -20.12 -0.29 1.41
CA ALA A 418 -19.76 0.36 0.15
C ALA A 418 -19.99 -0.58 -1.03
N MET A 419 -19.66 -1.84 -0.84
CA MET A 419 -19.86 -2.92 -1.81
C MET A 419 -20.30 -4.20 -1.11
N ASN A 420 -20.99 -5.07 -1.83
CA ASN A 420 -21.30 -6.42 -1.40
C ASN A 420 -20.34 -7.43 -2.08
N GLU A 421 -20.35 -8.65 -1.59
CA GLU A 421 -19.45 -9.72 -2.03
C GLU A 421 -19.69 -10.12 -3.50
N GLU A 422 -20.96 -10.09 -3.96
CA GLU A 422 -21.31 -10.38 -5.35
C GLU A 422 -20.71 -9.33 -6.32
N GLU A 423 -20.77 -8.06 -5.97
CA GLU A 423 -20.16 -6.98 -6.75
C GLU A 423 -18.64 -7.13 -6.83
N VAL A 424 -18.01 -7.50 -5.71
CA VAL A 424 -16.55 -7.74 -5.66
C VAL A 424 -16.17 -8.96 -6.49
N THR A 425 -16.93 -10.05 -6.38
CA THR A 425 -16.73 -11.26 -7.20
C THR A 425 -16.76 -10.92 -8.70
N ARG A 426 -17.73 -10.11 -9.13
CA ARG A 426 -17.81 -9.66 -10.52
C ARG A 426 -16.60 -8.83 -10.96
N ILE A 427 -16.07 -7.99 -10.06
CA ILE A 427 -14.82 -7.24 -10.36
C ILE A 427 -13.66 -8.20 -10.54
N VAL A 428 -13.48 -9.15 -9.62
CA VAL A 428 -12.39 -10.13 -9.68
C VAL A 428 -12.49 -10.98 -10.96
N GLU A 429 -13.69 -11.47 -11.29
CA GLU A 429 -13.92 -12.28 -12.49
C GLU A 429 -13.70 -11.48 -13.76
N GLY A 430 -14.26 -10.28 -13.85
CA GLY A 430 -14.11 -9.43 -15.05
C GLY A 430 -12.66 -9.01 -15.29
N VAL A 431 -11.90 -8.74 -14.23
CA VAL A 431 -10.46 -8.47 -14.34
C VAL A 431 -9.73 -9.75 -14.77
N ARG A 432 -10.03 -10.91 -14.16
CA ARG A 432 -9.41 -12.19 -14.50
C ARG A 432 -9.64 -12.58 -15.95
N GLU A 433 -10.86 -12.43 -16.45
CA GLU A 433 -11.19 -12.69 -17.85
C GLU A 433 -10.44 -11.74 -18.79
N GLY A 434 -10.41 -10.44 -18.45
CA GLY A 434 -9.66 -9.45 -19.22
C GLY A 434 -8.17 -9.71 -19.26
N MET A 435 -7.58 -10.25 -18.18
CA MET A 435 -6.17 -10.64 -18.15
C MET A 435 -5.84 -11.85 -19.03
N ARG A 436 -6.82 -12.70 -19.34
CA ARG A 436 -6.67 -13.82 -20.29
C ARG A 436 -6.79 -13.34 -21.74
N TRP A 437 -7.53 -12.26 -21.97
CA TRP A 437 -7.69 -11.68 -23.30
C TRP A 437 -6.50 -10.77 -23.63
N ARG A 438 -5.83 -11.03 -24.76
CA ARG A 438 -4.75 -10.19 -25.26
C ARG A 438 -5.19 -9.45 -26.49
N PRO A 439 -4.97 -8.12 -26.57
CA PRO A 439 -5.05 -7.47 -27.87
C PRO A 439 -3.97 -8.04 -28.79
N ALA A 440 -4.32 -8.25 -30.04
CA ALA A 440 -3.34 -8.54 -31.08
C ALA A 440 -2.20 -7.50 -31.04
N ARG A 441 -0.98 -7.95 -31.25
CA ARG A 441 0.23 -7.11 -31.19
C ARG A 441 0.21 -6.02 -32.22
#